data_f1143260aebe20e7b1ce97ecb2f80e0c
#
_entry.id   f1143260aebe20e7b1ce97ecb2f80e0c
#
_cell.length_a   1.000
_cell.length_b   1.000
_cell.length_c   1.000
_cell.angle_alpha   90.00
_cell.angle_beta   90.00
_cell.angle_gamma   90.00
#
_symmetry.space_group_name_H-M   'P 1'
#
loop_
_entity.id
_entity.type
_entity.pdbx_description
1 polymer ?
#
loop_
_entity_poly.entity_id
_entity_poly.type
_entity_poly.pdbx_seq_one_letter_code
_entity_poly.pdbx_strand_id
1 'polypeptide(L)'
;MSTLEYHVGVLGGYESMATMNRLRTRAPHAEGTFNREAAVDRRTFLAGLGSTGALLAVRPWLEGIGYAQTRGPARAFVRKRPGAADFDRRVLGSFLEHLGRAVYTGVYQPGSPLADAKGFRTDVAREVKELAVPIVRYPGGNFVSGYNWLDGVGPKAQRPTVLDRAWNTLESNQFGTNDFIDWCAQVGTEPLLGMNFGTGSVEAAVAYVEYCNLPRGTRWSDLRRTHGYEQPHGVKYWCLGNEMDGPWQIGQLQAREYGRKARDAAKQMRVIDPKLQLIACGSSGTFMPTYLAWDREVLEECYDQVDGLSLHAYYGNTKEWSGNSASRYLAMNLDMDRHIHEVAAVCDYVQGLQRSSKRLWLSFDEWNVWYRARDGQATDGRGTAAPHLLEEVYNLEDALLVGGFVNTLLRNSDRVRVACLAQLVNVIAPLVTNDQGVLRQSTYYPYAWALRYARGRVLDLRVESETYPITPAGLQADFARTGDVPFVDVVATLDEPGHQAALLVLNRDTTDERELTVEWSDIAPKRVLACQTLTGSDLKAFNTFDAPRRVVPQALTAPAAGDRMTLKLPPRSYTVVHLGL
;
A
#
# COMPACT_ATOMS: atom_id res chain seq x y z
N MET A 1 41.39 26.40 12.78
CA MET A 1 40.65 25.22 13.26
C MET A 1 39.30 25.28 12.57
N SER A 2 39.15 24.56 11.46
CA SER A 2 37.98 24.58 10.59
C SER A 2 37.02 23.51 11.03
N THR A 3 35.83 23.91 11.42
CA THR A 3 34.68 23.02 11.69
C THR A 3 34.13 22.56 10.35
N LEU A 4 34.26 21.26 10.08
CA LEU A 4 33.51 20.58 9.02
C LEU A 4 32.08 20.31 9.53
N GLU A 5 31.11 21.01 8.99
CA GLU A 5 29.69 20.70 9.17
C GLU A 5 29.32 19.52 8.27
N TYR A 6 29.00 18.41 8.89
CA TYR A 6 28.30 17.29 8.20
C TYR A 6 26.79 17.58 8.17
N HIS A 7 26.31 18.14 7.08
CA HIS A 7 24.88 18.12 6.76
C HIS A 7 24.49 16.73 6.22
N VAL A 8 23.91 15.91 7.07
CA VAL A 8 23.23 14.68 6.64
C VAL A 8 21.76 15.02 6.39
N GLY A 9 21.45 15.43 5.15
CA GLY A 9 20.07 15.67 4.74
C GLY A 9 19.36 14.38 4.39
N VAL A 10 18.48 13.89 5.25
CA VAL A 10 17.60 12.73 5.02
C VAL A 10 16.54 13.00 3.92
N LEU A 11 16.37 14.25 3.51
CA LEU A 11 15.41 14.66 2.46
C LEU A 11 16.06 14.85 1.07
N GLY A 12 17.41 14.82 0.96
CA GLY A 12 18.11 15.06 -0.31
C GLY A 12 18.04 13.94 -1.35
N GLY A 13 17.53 12.77 -1.01
CA GLY A 13 17.54 11.60 -1.91
C GLY A 13 16.70 11.75 -3.19
N TYR A 14 15.66 12.55 -3.15
CA TYR A 14 14.76 12.75 -4.30
C TYR A 14 15.19 13.91 -5.22
N GLU A 15 15.78 14.99 -4.69
CA GLU A 15 16.30 16.08 -5.53
C GLU A 15 17.63 15.73 -6.23
N SER A 16 18.46 14.89 -5.61
CA SER A 16 19.74 14.45 -6.19
C SER A 16 19.58 13.67 -7.50
N MET A 17 18.46 12.98 -7.72
CA MET A 17 18.23 12.20 -8.95
C MET A 17 18.01 13.08 -10.20
N ALA A 18 17.47 14.28 -10.07
CA ALA A 18 17.32 15.22 -11.18
C ALA A 18 18.68 15.76 -11.68
N THR A 19 19.68 15.80 -10.80
CA THR A 19 21.02 16.32 -11.11
C THR A 19 21.96 15.25 -11.68
N MET A 20 21.78 13.99 -11.33
CA MET A 20 22.61 12.90 -11.85
C MET A 20 22.37 12.58 -13.34
N ASN A 21 21.17 12.85 -13.86
CA ASN A 21 20.88 12.64 -15.28
C ASN A 21 21.51 13.70 -16.21
N ARG A 22 22.09 14.78 -15.70
CA ARG A 22 22.78 15.80 -16.51
C ARG A 22 24.27 15.52 -16.80
N LEU A 23 24.86 14.50 -16.18
CA LEU A 23 26.30 14.20 -16.32
C LEU A 23 26.61 13.05 -17.28
N ARG A 24 25.63 12.51 -18.01
CA ARG A 24 25.86 11.40 -18.96
C ARG A 24 26.05 11.82 -20.44
N THR A 25 26.32 13.07 -20.74
CA THR A 25 26.68 13.49 -22.09
C THR A 25 28.06 14.15 -22.11
N ARG A 26 29.11 13.33 -22.13
CA ARG A 26 30.40 13.60 -22.78
C ARG A 26 31.41 12.49 -22.45
N ALA A 27 31.57 11.55 -23.37
CA ALA A 27 32.80 10.77 -23.50
C ALA A 27 33.32 10.89 -24.91
N PRO A 28 34.63 10.99 -25.14
CA PRO A 28 35.21 11.31 -26.43
C PRO A 28 35.31 10.10 -27.35
N HIS A 29 35.22 10.38 -28.65
CA HIS A 29 35.41 9.44 -29.73
C HIS A 29 36.78 8.76 -29.68
N ALA A 30 36.79 7.43 -29.77
CA ALA A 30 37.93 6.67 -30.30
C ALA A 30 37.44 5.92 -31.54
N GLU A 31 38.01 6.25 -32.69
CA GLU A 31 37.76 5.59 -33.96
C GLU A 31 38.37 4.19 -33.95
N GLY A 32 37.55 3.21 -34.25
CA GLY A 32 37.96 1.84 -34.52
C GLY A 32 37.06 1.26 -35.60
N THR A 33 37.58 1.20 -36.81
CA THR A 33 36.95 0.60 -37.99
C THR A 33 36.67 -0.89 -37.79
N PHE A 34 35.41 -1.30 -37.86
CA PHE A 34 35.02 -2.68 -38.14
C PHE A 34 33.87 -2.73 -39.14
N ASN A 35 34.02 -3.69 -40.07
CA ASN A 35 33.27 -3.92 -41.28
C ASN A 35 31.73 -3.91 -41.12
N ARG A 36 31.09 -3.25 -42.11
CA ARG A 36 29.67 -3.40 -42.43
C ARG A 36 29.43 -4.74 -43.10
N GLU A 37 28.60 -5.59 -42.51
CA GLU A 37 27.71 -6.50 -43.24
C GLU A 37 26.45 -6.79 -42.45
N ALA A 38 25.31 -6.59 -43.12
CA ALA A 38 23.94 -7.05 -42.78
C ALA A 38 23.27 -6.48 -41.52
N ALA A 39 22.90 -5.19 -41.56
CA ALA A 39 21.77 -4.72 -40.79
C ALA A 39 20.48 -4.96 -41.58
N VAL A 40 19.72 -5.99 -41.22
CA VAL A 40 18.35 -6.17 -41.71
C VAL A 40 17.48 -5.08 -41.07
N ASP A 41 16.93 -4.20 -41.92
CA ASP A 41 16.04 -3.12 -41.50
C ASP A 41 14.79 -3.68 -40.80
N ARG A 42 14.48 -3.15 -39.62
CA ARG A 42 13.30 -3.52 -38.82
C ARG A 42 11.97 -3.42 -39.61
N ARG A 43 11.90 -2.59 -40.64
CA ARG A 43 10.74 -2.46 -41.52
C ARG A 43 10.58 -3.63 -42.48
N THR A 44 11.66 -4.23 -42.92
CA THR A 44 11.66 -5.38 -43.83
C THR A 44 11.32 -6.69 -43.12
N PHE A 45 11.65 -6.81 -41.80
CA PHE A 45 11.26 -7.97 -40.99
C PHE A 45 9.76 -8.01 -40.71
N LEU A 46 9.11 -6.84 -40.61
CA LEU A 46 7.66 -6.75 -40.37
C LEU A 46 6.80 -6.89 -41.62
N ALA A 47 7.40 -6.73 -42.80
CA ALA A 47 6.70 -6.88 -44.10
C ALA A 47 6.66 -8.34 -44.62
N GLY A 48 7.44 -9.25 -44.02
CA GLY A 48 7.53 -10.66 -44.44
C GLY A 48 6.56 -11.62 -43.79
N LEU A 49 5.77 -11.16 -42.78
CA LEU A 49 4.73 -11.97 -42.11
C LEU A 49 3.33 -11.56 -42.63
N GLY A 50 3.11 -11.87 -43.87
CA GLY A 50 1.80 -11.77 -44.49
C GLY A 50 0.85 -12.82 -43.95
N SER A 51 -0.35 -12.36 -43.64
CA SER A 51 -1.63 -13.07 -43.46
C SER A 51 -1.88 -13.91 -42.21
N THR A 52 -2.77 -13.39 -41.39
CA THR A 52 -3.87 -14.06 -40.65
C THR A 52 -3.59 -15.10 -39.58
N GLY A 53 -2.37 -15.23 -39.03
CA GLY A 53 -2.14 -16.27 -38.00
C GLY A 53 -1.38 -15.85 -36.75
N ALA A 54 -0.70 -14.70 -36.76
CA ALA A 54 0.26 -14.35 -35.69
C ALA A 54 -0.23 -13.28 -34.68
N LEU A 55 -1.44 -12.77 -34.84
CA LEU A 55 -2.02 -11.74 -33.91
C LEU A 55 -2.74 -12.34 -32.71
N LEU A 56 -2.79 -13.68 -32.59
CA LEU A 56 -3.44 -14.36 -31.47
C LEU A 56 -2.46 -14.83 -30.36
N ALA A 57 -1.16 -14.69 -30.56
CA ALA A 57 -0.17 -15.25 -29.62
C ALA A 57 0.46 -14.24 -28.64
N VAL A 58 0.10 -12.95 -28.68
CA VAL A 58 0.67 -11.90 -27.78
C VAL A 58 -0.40 -11.30 -26.86
N ARG A 59 -1.53 -11.97 -26.67
CA ARG A 59 -2.64 -11.51 -25.84
C ARG A 59 -2.89 -12.21 -24.50
N PRO A 60 -1.96 -12.87 -23.81
CA PRO A 60 -2.23 -13.34 -22.44
C PRO A 60 -1.96 -12.30 -21.35
N TRP A 61 -1.40 -11.12 -21.65
CA TRP A 61 -0.89 -10.18 -20.64
C TRP A 61 -1.83 -9.03 -20.30
N LEU A 62 -3.03 -8.96 -20.92
CA LEU A 62 -4.04 -7.92 -20.67
C LEU A 62 -5.34 -8.47 -20.07
N GLU A 63 -5.34 -9.68 -19.58
CA GLU A 63 -6.56 -10.33 -19.04
C GLU A 63 -6.83 -10.00 -17.55
N GLY A 64 -6.31 -8.90 -17.01
CA GLY A 64 -6.69 -8.41 -15.68
C GLY A 64 -8.00 -7.62 -15.67
N ILE A 65 -8.27 -6.79 -16.67
CA ILE A 65 -9.51 -6.04 -16.85
C ILE A 65 -9.73 -5.80 -18.34
N GLY A 66 -10.82 -6.36 -18.87
CA GLY A 66 -11.22 -6.05 -20.23
C GLY A 66 -11.89 -4.66 -20.30
N TYR A 67 -11.11 -3.58 -20.36
CA TYR A 67 -11.66 -2.30 -20.79
C TYR A 67 -11.76 -2.28 -22.31
N ALA A 68 -12.96 -2.13 -22.84
CA ALA A 68 -13.19 -1.85 -24.24
C ALA A 68 -13.60 -0.39 -24.43
N GLN A 69 -13.02 0.27 -25.42
CA GLN A 69 -13.42 1.64 -25.77
C GLN A 69 -14.80 1.60 -26.43
N THR A 70 -15.75 2.35 -25.84
CA THR A 70 -17.10 2.54 -26.41
C THR A 70 -17.39 4.01 -26.60
N ARG A 71 -18.30 4.32 -27.52
CA ARG A 71 -18.93 5.65 -27.59
C ARG A 71 -20.30 5.53 -26.94
N GLY A 72 -20.53 6.21 -25.81
CA GLY A 72 -21.82 6.19 -25.11
C GLY A 72 -21.70 5.76 -23.63
N PRO A 73 -22.82 5.41 -22.97
CA PRO A 73 -22.86 5.01 -21.57
C PRO A 73 -21.89 3.86 -21.27
N ALA A 74 -21.26 3.93 -20.10
CA ALA A 74 -20.40 2.83 -19.64
C ALA A 74 -21.23 1.58 -19.34
N ARG A 75 -20.64 0.41 -19.60
CA ARG A 75 -21.27 -0.89 -19.30
C ARG A 75 -20.31 -1.77 -18.52
N ALA A 76 -20.81 -2.43 -17.49
CA ALA A 76 -20.09 -3.41 -16.70
C ALA A 76 -20.79 -4.77 -16.77
N PHE A 77 -20.12 -5.78 -17.30
CA PHE A 77 -20.61 -7.15 -17.35
C PHE A 77 -20.03 -7.91 -16.18
N VAL A 78 -20.87 -8.32 -15.26
CA VAL A 78 -20.49 -8.95 -14.00
C VAL A 78 -20.89 -10.41 -14.00
N ARG A 79 -19.94 -11.28 -13.69
CA ARG A 79 -20.19 -12.73 -13.55
C ARG A 79 -19.38 -13.32 -12.39
N LYS A 80 -19.82 -14.47 -11.90
CA LYS A 80 -19.02 -15.25 -10.95
C LYS A 80 -17.76 -15.74 -11.66
N ARG A 81 -16.62 -15.62 -10.96
CA ARG A 81 -15.36 -16.24 -11.40
C ARG A 81 -15.35 -17.70 -10.93
N PRO A 82 -15.46 -18.70 -11.83
CA PRO A 82 -15.45 -20.10 -11.43
C PRO A 82 -14.19 -20.45 -10.64
N GLY A 83 -14.35 -21.14 -9.49
CA GLY A 83 -13.23 -21.57 -8.66
C GLY A 83 -12.49 -20.46 -7.90
N ALA A 84 -12.92 -19.20 -7.99
CA ALA A 84 -12.32 -18.14 -7.20
C ALA A 84 -12.60 -18.33 -5.72
N ALA A 85 -11.55 -18.26 -4.90
CA ALA A 85 -11.67 -18.20 -3.44
C ALA A 85 -12.07 -16.80 -2.97
N ASP A 86 -12.54 -16.71 -1.75
CA ASP A 86 -12.72 -15.42 -1.08
C ASP A 86 -11.36 -14.71 -0.96
N PHE A 87 -11.36 -13.40 -1.17
CA PHE A 87 -10.13 -12.62 -1.04
C PHE A 87 -9.71 -12.49 0.43
N ASP A 88 -8.40 -12.42 0.66
CA ASP A 88 -7.87 -12.17 1.98
C ASP A 88 -8.15 -10.70 2.37
N ARG A 89 -8.93 -10.50 3.43
CA ARG A 89 -9.30 -9.15 3.88
C ARG A 89 -8.10 -8.29 4.30
N ARG A 90 -6.95 -8.89 4.57
CA ARG A 90 -5.71 -8.17 4.87
C ARG A 90 -5.21 -7.30 3.71
N VAL A 91 -5.77 -7.45 2.52
CA VAL A 91 -5.61 -6.51 1.39
C VAL A 91 -6.13 -5.10 1.71
N LEU A 92 -6.88 -4.94 2.80
CA LEU A 92 -7.39 -3.66 3.31
C LEU A 92 -6.80 -3.34 4.71
N GLY A 93 -5.56 -3.69 4.96
CA GLY A 93 -4.82 -3.40 6.18
C GLY A 93 -4.37 -1.94 6.30
N SER A 94 -3.70 -1.64 7.40
CA SER A 94 -3.12 -0.32 7.64
C SER A 94 -1.74 -0.41 8.30
N PHE A 95 -1.12 0.74 8.59
CA PHE A 95 0.23 0.85 9.06
C PHE A 95 0.34 1.86 10.21
N LEU A 96 1.18 1.57 11.18
CA LEU A 96 1.49 2.40 12.33
C LEU A 96 3.00 2.38 12.58
N GLU A 97 3.67 3.50 12.43
CA GLU A 97 5.10 3.67 12.64
C GLU A 97 5.38 4.62 13.80
N HIS A 98 6.52 4.44 14.49
CA HIS A 98 7.08 5.43 15.39
C HIS A 98 7.63 6.62 14.57
N LEU A 99 6.72 7.38 14.00
CA LEU A 99 6.96 8.53 13.16
C LEU A 99 6.03 9.65 13.57
N GLY A 100 6.58 10.83 13.83
CA GLY A 100 5.77 11.98 14.21
C GLY A 100 4.77 11.65 15.34
N ARG A 101 3.51 11.98 15.13
CA ARG A 101 2.44 11.75 16.10
C ARG A 101 1.57 10.51 15.80
N ALA A 102 2.05 9.56 15.01
CA ALA A 102 1.24 8.38 14.69
C ALA A 102 0.99 7.51 15.96
N VAL A 103 2.03 7.26 16.75
CA VAL A 103 1.93 6.53 18.02
C VAL A 103 1.56 7.46 19.14
N TYR A 104 2.48 8.37 19.52
CA TYR A 104 2.26 9.30 20.64
C TYR A 104 1.33 10.43 20.22
N THR A 105 0.30 10.69 21.05
CA THR A 105 -0.86 11.56 20.78
C THR A 105 -1.77 11.09 19.63
N GLY A 106 -1.37 10.04 18.92
CA GLY A 106 -2.18 9.33 17.94
C GLY A 106 -2.97 8.19 18.58
N VAL A 107 -2.38 6.98 18.66
CA VAL A 107 -3.03 5.81 19.29
C VAL A 107 -2.80 5.76 20.80
N TYR A 108 -1.75 6.41 21.30
CA TYR A 108 -1.30 6.35 22.69
C TYR A 108 -1.03 7.74 23.26
N GLN A 109 -1.74 8.11 24.35
CA GLN A 109 -1.61 9.42 25.01
C GLN A 109 -1.96 9.28 26.51
N PRO A 110 -1.07 8.67 27.33
CA PRO A 110 -1.34 8.51 28.75
C PRO A 110 -1.56 9.86 29.43
N GLY A 111 -2.51 9.91 30.37
CA GLY A 111 -2.87 11.15 31.08
C GLY A 111 -3.86 12.05 30.34
N SER A 112 -4.18 11.78 29.08
CA SER A 112 -5.25 12.46 28.35
C SER A 112 -6.63 12.03 28.88
N PRO A 113 -7.62 12.94 28.97
CA PRO A 113 -9.00 12.56 29.28
C PRO A 113 -9.64 11.66 28.19
N LEU A 114 -9.03 11.58 27.02
CA LEU A 114 -9.45 10.72 25.91
C LEU A 114 -8.77 9.34 25.95
N ALA A 115 -7.88 9.08 26.91
CA ALA A 115 -7.16 7.81 27.03
C ALA A 115 -7.79 6.90 28.11
N ASP A 116 -7.66 5.59 27.89
CA ASP A 116 -8.00 4.59 28.91
C ASP A 116 -6.87 4.40 29.94
N ALA A 117 -7.07 3.49 30.89
CA ALA A 117 -6.09 3.20 31.95
C ALA A 117 -4.74 2.68 31.42
N LYS A 118 -4.70 2.11 30.20
CA LYS A 118 -3.47 1.68 29.53
C LYS A 118 -2.78 2.82 28.77
N GLY A 119 -3.44 3.95 28.61
CA GLY A 119 -2.98 5.10 27.85
C GLY A 119 -3.41 5.11 26.38
N PHE A 120 -4.25 4.18 25.94
CA PHE A 120 -4.75 4.13 24.56
C PHE A 120 -5.87 5.14 24.37
N ARG A 121 -5.81 5.92 23.29
CA ARG A 121 -6.87 6.87 22.94
C ARG A 121 -8.15 6.15 22.56
N THR A 122 -9.19 6.31 23.38
CA THR A 122 -10.47 5.60 23.23
C THR A 122 -11.28 6.09 22.04
N ASP A 123 -11.15 7.37 21.68
CA ASP A 123 -11.78 7.95 20.49
C ASP A 123 -11.17 7.37 19.20
N VAL A 124 -9.84 7.26 19.11
CA VAL A 124 -9.13 6.63 18.01
C VAL A 124 -9.45 5.13 17.93
N ALA A 125 -9.41 4.43 19.08
CA ALA A 125 -9.72 3.00 19.15
C ALA A 125 -11.15 2.71 18.66
N ARG A 126 -12.12 3.60 18.93
CA ARG A 126 -13.49 3.50 18.42
C ARG A 126 -13.52 3.62 16.89
N GLU A 127 -12.82 4.61 16.31
CA GLU A 127 -12.74 4.80 14.86
C GLU A 127 -12.11 3.58 14.15
N VAL A 128 -11.01 3.06 14.68
CA VAL A 128 -10.32 1.88 14.12
C VAL A 128 -11.18 0.63 14.23
N LYS A 129 -11.92 0.49 15.32
CA LYS A 129 -12.87 -0.60 15.53
C LYS A 129 -14.06 -0.51 14.56
N GLU A 130 -14.58 0.70 14.31
CA GLU A 130 -15.63 0.94 13.31
C GLU A 130 -15.16 0.62 11.89
N LEU A 131 -13.93 0.98 11.54
CA LEU A 131 -13.29 0.60 10.29
C LEU A 131 -13.14 -0.92 10.16
N ALA A 132 -12.94 -1.64 11.27
CA ALA A 132 -12.63 -3.06 11.31
C ALA A 132 -11.41 -3.41 10.46
N VAL A 133 -10.32 -2.65 10.64
CA VAL A 133 -9.04 -2.84 9.96
C VAL A 133 -8.52 -4.25 10.27
N PRO A 134 -8.28 -5.10 9.26
CA PRO A 134 -8.01 -6.52 9.50
C PRO A 134 -6.58 -6.80 10.01
N ILE A 135 -5.61 -5.98 9.63
CA ILE A 135 -4.20 -6.13 10.00
C ILE A 135 -3.54 -4.75 10.09
N VAL A 136 -2.63 -4.57 11.04
CA VAL A 136 -1.82 -3.34 11.17
C VAL A 136 -0.35 -3.70 11.24
N ARG A 137 0.44 -3.09 10.36
CA ARG A 137 1.90 -3.20 10.32
C ARG A 137 2.52 -2.28 11.36
N TYR A 138 3.57 -2.75 12.10
CA TYR A 138 4.27 -2.05 13.18
C TYR A 138 5.68 -2.64 13.35
N PRO A 139 6.71 -1.98 13.88
CA PRO A 139 6.75 -0.62 14.43
C PRO A 139 7.16 0.45 13.41
N GLY A 140 7.38 0.07 12.18
CA GLY A 140 7.80 1.00 11.15
C GLY A 140 8.12 0.32 9.83
N GLY A 141 8.28 1.14 8.95
CA GLY A 141 9.00 1.76 7.89
C GLY A 141 10.48 1.98 8.23
N ASN A 142 10.94 3.20 7.98
CA ASN A 142 12.35 3.55 8.20
C ASN A 142 12.79 3.36 9.65
N PHE A 143 11.90 3.61 10.60
CA PHE A 143 12.16 3.43 12.03
C PHE A 143 12.69 2.05 12.37
N VAL A 144 12.11 0.98 11.81
CA VAL A 144 12.44 -0.40 12.21
C VAL A 144 13.92 -0.75 11.99
N SER A 145 14.57 -0.16 10.99
CA SER A 145 15.97 -0.48 10.63
C SER A 145 17.00 0.00 11.64
N GLY A 146 16.61 0.91 12.54
CA GLY A 146 17.44 1.38 13.65
C GLY A 146 16.96 0.94 15.03
N TYR A 147 15.82 0.25 15.11
CA TYR A 147 15.11 -0.03 16.36
C TYR A 147 15.55 -1.33 17.04
N ASN A 148 15.78 -1.26 18.35
CA ASN A 148 15.97 -2.43 19.19
C ASN A 148 14.65 -2.77 19.90
N TRP A 149 13.99 -3.86 19.55
CA TRP A 149 12.71 -4.25 20.12
C TRP A 149 12.74 -4.46 21.64
N LEU A 150 13.91 -4.81 22.22
CA LEU A 150 14.09 -4.97 23.66
C LEU A 150 13.86 -3.67 24.44
N ASP A 151 14.14 -2.53 23.83
CA ASP A 151 13.95 -1.23 24.48
C ASP A 151 12.46 -0.90 24.71
N GLY A 152 11.58 -1.49 23.88
CA GLY A 152 10.13 -1.28 23.95
C GLY A 152 9.36 -2.32 24.76
N VAL A 153 10.01 -3.23 25.51
CA VAL A 153 9.35 -4.25 26.32
C VAL A 153 9.74 -4.15 27.80
N GLY A 154 8.98 -4.81 28.69
CA GLY A 154 9.19 -4.74 30.15
C GLY A 154 8.63 -3.49 30.79
N PRO A 155 9.01 -3.23 32.08
CA PRO A 155 8.47 -2.12 32.87
C PRO A 155 8.79 -0.75 32.23
N LYS A 156 7.79 0.07 31.99
CA LYS A 156 7.92 1.36 31.28
C LYS A 156 8.97 2.30 31.91
N ALA A 157 9.10 2.29 33.24
CA ALA A 157 10.08 3.12 33.96
C ALA A 157 11.55 2.71 33.70
N GLN A 158 11.79 1.51 33.15
CA GLN A 158 13.12 0.98 32.83
C GLN A 158 13.45 1.10 31.33
N ARG A 159 12.49 1.51 30.49
CA ARG A 159 12.70 1.63 29.06
C ARG A 159 13.54 2.88 28.77
N PRO A 160 14.58 2.77 27.95
CA PRO A 160 15.45 3.90 27.63
C PRO A 160 14.76 4.87 26.69
N THR A 161 15.07 6.16 26.83
CA THR A 161 14.83 7.13 25.76
C THR A 161 16.04 7.13 24.82
N VAL A 162 15.81 6.96 23.53
CA VAL A 162 16.86 6.86 22.50
C VAL A 162 16.63 7.88 21.39
N LEU A 163 17.70 8.20 20.67
CA LEU A 163 17.59 8.97 19.42
C LEU A 163 17.15 8.00 18.31
N ASP A 164 15.95 8.20 17.79
CA ASP A 164 15.57 7.61 16.53
C ASP A 164 16.34 8.27 15.40
N ARG A 165 17.15 7.50 14.70
CA ARG A 165 18.05 7.97 13.64
C ARG A 165 17.36 8.04 12.28
N ALA A 166 16.21 7.39 12.11
CA ALA A 166 15.45 7.44 10.87
C ALA A 166 14.72 8.78 10.71
N TRP A 167 14.10 9.26 11.77
CA TRP A 167 13.33 10.50 11.77
C TRP A 167 13.96 11.63 12.59
N ASN A 168 15.15 11.37 13.17
CA ASN A 168 15.93 12.34 13.98
C ASN A 168 15.12 12.89 15.19
N THR A 169 14.33 12.02 15.83
CA THR A 169 13.43 12.35 16.94
C THR A 169 13.84 11.60 18.21
N LEU A 170 13.25 11.97 19.35
CA LEU A 170 13.40 11.20 20.59
C LEU A 170 12.31 10.12 20.68
N GLU A 171 12.75 8.86 20.80
CA GLU A 171 11.87 7.75 21.10
C GLU A 171 11.94 7.36 22.58
N SER A 172 10.82 7.50 23.26
CA SER A 172 10.73 7.23 24.70
C SER A 172 10.49 5.76 25.05
N ASN A 173 10.17 4.93 24.06
CA ASN A 173 9.83 3.52 24.19
C ASN A 173 8.62 3.24 25.14
N GLN A 174 7.78 4.25 25.41
CA GLN A 174 6.62 4.08 26.27
C GLN A 174 5.47 3.30 25.61
N PHE A 175 5.57 3.11 24.30
CA PHE A 175 4.72 2.21 23.54
C PHE A 175 5.64 1.26 22.75
N GLY A 176 5.48 -0.05 22.94
CA GLY A 176 6.31 -1.04 22.29
C GLY A 176 5.52 -2.29 21.91
N THR A 177 6.19 -3.41 21.71
CA THR A 177 5.59 -4.65 21.21
C THR A 177 4.36 -5.08 22.01
N ASN A 178 4.49 -5.18 23.34
CA ASN A 178 3.39 -5.63 24.19
C ASN A 178 2.22 -4.64 24.20
N ASP A 179 2.51 -3.34 24.22
CA ASP A 179 1.50 -2.30 24.14
C ASP A 179 0.75 -2.35 22.80
N PHE A 180 1.48 -2.58 21.70
CA PHE A 180 0.88 -2.73 20.37
C PHE A 180 -0.01 -3.98 20.26
N ILE A 181 0.42 -5.14 20.80
CA ILE A 181 -0.39 -6.36 20.82
C ILE A 181 -1.67 -6.17 21.65
N ASP A 182 -1.56 -5.52 22.82
CA ASP A 182 -2.72 -5.18 23.64
C ASP A 182 -3.68 -4.25 22.91
N TRP A 183 -3.15 -3.24 22.21
CA TRP A 183 -3.94 -2.33 21.39
C TRP A 183 -4.62 -3.07 20.22
N CYS A 184 -3.90 -3.96 19.53
CA CYS A 184 -4.48 -4.80 18.47
C CYS A 184 -5.66 -5.64 19.00
N ALA A 185 -5.50 -6.27 20.15
CA ALA A 185 -6.57 -7.04 20.80
C ALA A 185 -7.79 -6.15 21.15
N GLN A 186 -7.54 -4.92 21.62
CA GLN A 186 -8.60 -3.97 21.97
C GLN A 186 -9.40 -3.52 20.76
N VAL A 187 -8.76 -3.25 19.61
CA VAL A 187 -9.45 -2.77 18.39
C VAL A 187 -9.89 -3.90 17.47
N GLY A 188 -9.45 -5.14 17.70
CA GLY A 188 -9.83 -6.31 16.91
C GLY A 188 -9.07 -6.42 15.57
N THR A 189 -7.78 -6.04 15.55
CA THR A 189 -6.90 -6.14 14.38
C THR A 189 -5.80 -7.18 14.59
N GLU A 190 -5.27 -7.77 13.51
CA GLU A 190 -4.14 -8.69 13.56
C GLU A 190 -2.81 -7.90 13.50
N PRO A 191 -1.78 -8.28 14.29
CA PRO A 191 -0.46 -7.65 14.19
C PRO A 191 0.34 -8.19 12.99
N LEU A 192 1.02 -7.29 12.27
CA LEU A 192 2.08 -7.57 11.32
C LEU A 192 3.33 -6.87 11.82
N LEU A 193 4.34 -7.61 12.26
CA LEU A 193 5.55 -7.04 12.84
C LEU A 193 6.70 -6.95 11.86
N GLY A 194 7.33 -5.78 11.81
CA GLY A 194 8.59 -5.54 11.12
C GLY A 194 9.80 -5.86 12.00
N MET A 195 10.86 -6.34 11.36
CA MET A 195 12.12 -6.67 12.01
C MET A 195 13.25 -5.73 11.60
N ASN A 196 14.13 -5.41 12.53
CA ASN A 196 15.34 -4.65 12.24
C ASN A 196 16.34 -5.47 11.42
N PHE A 197 16.32 -5.29 10.11
CA PHE A 197 17.33 -5.85 9.18
C PHE A 197 18.42 -4.86 8.78
N GLY A 198 18.31 -3.61 9.23
CA GLY A 198 19.35 -2.61 9.06
C GLY A 198 20.53 -2.84 10.03
N THR A 199 20.38 -2.40 11.27
CA THR A 199 21.41 -2.55 12.31
C THR A 199 21.29 -3.83 13.15
N GLY A 200 20.17 -4.55 13.05
CA GLY A 200 19.91 -5.78 13.79
C GLY A 200 20.55 -7.03 13.16
N SER A 201 20.85 -7.99 14.00
CA SER A 201 21.37 -9.30 13.59
C SER A 201 20.23 -10.31 13.34
N VAL A 202 20.56 -11.43 12.68
CA VAL A 202 19.65 -12.57 12.53
C VAL A 202 19.23 -13.12 13.90
N GLU A 203 20.16 -13.20 14.85
CA GLU A 203 19.87 -13.66 16.22
C GLU A 203 18.85 -12.75 16.91
N ALA A 204 18.94 -11.43 16.72
CA ALA A 204 17.98 -10.48 17.30
C ALA A 204 16.57 -10.68 16.72
N ALA A 205 16.47 -10.95 15.41
CA ALA A 205 15.20 -11.24 14.74
C ALA A 205 14.60 -12.57 15.24
N VAL A 206 15.41 -13.62 15.36
CA VAL A 206 14.99 -14.93 15.89
C VAL A 206 14.56 -14.80 17.36
N ALA A 207 15.32 -14.07 18.19
CA ALA A 207 14.98 -13.79 19.58
C ALA A 207 13.62 -13.07 19.71
N TYR A 208 13.29 -12.19 18.77
CA TYR A 208 12.00 -11.48 18.75
C TYR A 208 10.84 -12.42 18.47
N VAL A 209 10.98 -13.35 17.51
CA VAL A 209 9.97 -14.40 17.28
C VAL A 209 9.84 -15.32 18.48
N GLU A 210 10.97 -15.72 19.10
CA GLU A 210 10.98 -16.56 20.30
C GLU A 210 10.23 -15.88 21.46
N TYR A 211 10.48 -14.57 21.67
CA TYR A 211 9.75 -13.77 22.64
C TYR A 211 8.24 -13.76 22.37
N CYS A 212 7.84 -13.58 21.13
CA CYS A 212 6.42 -13.47 20.78
C CYS A 212 5.70 -14.82 20.74
N ASN A 213 6.33 -15.89 20.23
CA ASN A 213 5.61 -17.08 19.81
C ASN A 213 5.92 -18.34 20.60
N LEU A 214 7.08 -18.41 21.25
CA LEU A 214 7.43 -19.62 22.01
C LEU A 214 6.71 -19.63 23.38
N PRO A 215 6.11 -20.75 23.82
CA PRO A 215 5.34 -20.76 25.07
C PRO A 215 6.18 -20.44 26.31
N ARG A 216 7.26 -21.19 26.56
CA ARG A 216 8.12 -21.09 27.76
C ARG A 216 9.38 -21.92 27.62
N GLY A 217 10.30 -21.77 28.59
CA GLY A 217 11.45 -22.65 28.77
C GLY A 217 12.69 -22.18 28.03
N THR A 218 12.66 -20.99 27.44
CA THR A 218 13.81 -20.33 26.84
C THR A 218 13.95 -18.92 27.36
N ARG A 219 15.16 -18.35 27.21
CA ARG A 219 15.47 -17.00 27.67
C ARG A 219 14.40 -15.97 27.29
N TRP A 220 13.99 -15.98 26.02
CA TRP A 220 13.13 -14.94 25.49
C TRP A 220 11.64 -15.19 25.78
N SER A 221 11.19 -16.44 25.71
CA SER A 221 9.82 -16.79 26.10
C SER A 221 9.57 -16.55 27.59
N ASP A 222 10.56 -16.87 28.43
CA ASP A 222 10.45 -16.63 29.87
C ASP A 222 10.57 -15.15 30.21
N LEU A 223 11.36 -14.36 29.43
CA LEU A 223 11.36 -12.89 29.55
C LEU A 223 9.98 -12.30 29.28
N ARG A 224 9.27 -12.74 28.22
CA ARG A 224 7.87 -12.30 27.98
C ARG A 224 6.99 -12.57 29.19
N ARG A 225 7.11 -13.74 29.79
CA ARG A 225 6.34 -14.14 30.97
C ARG A 225 6.66 -13.27 32.20
N THR A 226 7.93 -12.91 32.41
CA THR A 226 8.30 -11.96 33.48
C THR A 226 7.72 -10.56 33.24
N HIS A 227 7.43 -10.21 31.99
CA HIS A 227 6.74 -8.97 31.63
C HIS A 227 5.21 -9.04 31.78
N GLY A 228 4.67 -10.16 32.32
CA GLY A 228 3.24 -10.33 32.60
C GLY A 228 2.43 -11.00 31.48
N TYR A 229 3.07 -11.46 30.39
CA TYR A 229 2.39 -12.13 29.29
C TYR A 229 2.67 -13.64 29.33
N GLU A 230 1.86 -14.37 30.10
CA GLU A 230 2.03 -15.80 30.31
C GLU A 230 1.88 -16.60 28.99
N GLN A 231 0.90 -16.26 28.17
CA GLN A 231 0.67 -16.90 26.87
C GLN A 231 1.48 -16.24 25.76
N PRO A 232 1.87 -17.00 24.72
CA PRO A 232 2.44 -16.42 23.51
C PRO A 232 1.52 -15.40 22.85
N HIS A 233 2.10 -14.36 22.25
CA HIS A 233 1.35 -13.42 21.42
C HIS A 233 0.84 -14.05 20.12
N GLY A 234 1.52 -15.07 19.61
CA GLY A 234 1.12 -15.83 18.44
C GLY A 234 1.12 -14.99 17.15
N VAL A 235 2.10 -14.10 17.00
CA VAL A 235 2.23 -13.23 15.83
C VAL A 235 2.55 -14.06 14.60
N LYS A 236 1.71 -13.99 13.58
CA LYS A 236 1.81 -14.81 12.39
C LYS A 236 2.58 -14.14 11.26
N TYR A 237 2.40 -12.83 11.04
CA TYR A 237 2.93 -12.08 9.91
C TYR A 237 4.16 -11.27 10.32
N TRP A 238 5.24 -11.35 9.50
CA TRP A 238 6.51 -10.71 9.80
C TRP A 238 7.17 -10.17 8.52
N CYS A 239 7.51 -8.86 8.53
CA CYS A 239 8.34 -8.25 7.49
C CYS A 239 9.82 -8.39 7.85
N LEU A 240 10.61 -8.95 6.95
CA LEU A 240 12.05 -9.15 7.11
C LEU A 240 12.83 -7.87 6.74
N GLY A 241 12.56 -6.79 7.45
CA GLY A 241 13.12 -5.47 7.20
C GLY A 241 12.14 -4.49 6.55
N ASN A 242 12.67 -3.39 6.06
CA ASN A 242 11.96 -2.32 5.35
C ASN A 242 12.87 -1.69 4.30
N GLU A 243 12.42 -1.56 3.05
CA GLU A 243 13.07 -0.79 1.96
C GLU A 243 14.59 -0.98 1.86
N MET A 244 15.06 -2.22 1.98
CA MET A 244 16.48 -2.51 2.14
C MET A 244 17.34 -2.18 0.90
N ASP A 245 16.74 -1.83 -0.24
CA ASP A 245 17.36 -1.28 -1.45
C ASP A 245 17.50 0.25 -1.41
N GLY A 246 16.76 0.94 -0.54
CA GLY A 246 16.68 2.40 -0.49
C GLY A 246 17.96 3.07 0.04
N PRO A 247 18.54 4.06 -0.65
CA PRO A 247 19.74 4.77 -0.16
C PRO A 247 19.49 5.60 1.10
N TRP A 248 18.22 5.86 1.43
CA TRP A 248 17.79 6.53 2.66
C TRP A 248 17.69 5.58 3.86
N GLN A 249 17.68 4.25 3.61
CA GLN A 249 17.42 3.25 4.63
C GLN A 249 18.68 2.96 5.46
N ILE A 250 18.55 2.99 6.78
CA ILE A 250 19.63 2.60 7.69
C ILE A 250 19.99 1.13 7.45
N GLY A 251 21.26 0.88 7.15
CA GLY A 251 21.74 -0.48 6.90
C GLY A 251 21.32 -1.05 5.53
N GLN A 252 21.11 -0.18 4.52
CA GLN A 252 20.92 -0.57 3.13
C GLN A 252 21.90 -1.69 2.73
N LEU A 253 21.43 -2.65 1.96
CA LEU A 253 22.20 -3.80 1.48
C LEU A 253 22.12 -3.92 -0.05
N GLN A 254 23.01 -4.74 -0.61
CA GLN A 254 22.85 -5.23 -1.97
C GLN A 254 21.82 -6.36 -2.01
N ALA A 255 21.13 -6.54 -3.13
CA ALA A 255 20.01 -7.49 -3.27
C ALA A 255 20.36 -8.91 -2.78
N ARG A 256 21.49 -9.45 -3.22
CA ARG A 256 21.92 -10.80 -2.82
C ARG A 256 22.35 -10.90 -1.36
N GLU A 257 22.94 -9.85 -0.80
CA GLU A 257 23.31 -9.81 0.63
C GLU A 257 22.05 -9.82 1.49
N TYR A 258 21.08 -8.98 1.14
CA TYR A 258 19.79 -8.95 1.80
C TYR A 258 19.06 -10.30 1.64
N GLY A 259 18.98 -10.86 0.44
CA GLY A 259 18.32 -12.14 0.18
C GLY A 259 18.91 -13.30 1.02
N ARG A 260 20.25 -13.35 1.18
CA ARG A 260 20.92 -14.33 2.04
C ARG A 260 20.58 -14.12 3.52
N LYS A 261 20.61 -12.86 4.01
CA LYS A 261 20.24 -12.53 5.38
C LYS A 261 18.78 -12.92 5.65
N ALA A 262 17.87 -12.60 4.74
CA ALA A 262 16.44 -12.95 4.82
C ALA A 262 16.24 -14.47 4.83
N ARG A 263 16.91 -15.20 3.94
CA ARG A 263 16.89 -16.69 3.92
C ARG A 263 17.33 -17.30 5.24
N ASP A 264 18.47 -16.86 5.77
CA ASP A 264 19.06 -17.45 6.97
C ASP A 264 18.23 -17.13 8.23
N ALA A 265 17.66 -15.92 8.31
CA ALA A 265 16.69 -15.57 9.35
C ALA A 265 15.41 -16.41 9.24
N ALA A 266 14.83 -16.49 8.05
CA ALA A 266 13.60 -17.25 7.82
C ALA A 266 13.72 -18.72 8.19
N LYS A 267 14.86 -19.38 7.86
CA LYS A 267 15.14 -20.76 8.27
C LYS A 267 15.08 -20.93 9.78
N GLN A 268 15.75 -20.05 10.53
CA GLN A 268 15.81 -20.13 11.99
C GLN A 268 14.46 -19.78 12.63
N MET A 269 13.75 -18.77 12.12
CA MET A 269 12.43 -18.38 12.61
C MET A 269 11.42 -19.53 12.45
N ARG A 270 11.47 -20.28 11.33
CA ARG A 270 10.59 -21.44 11.09
C ARG A 270 10.88 -22.63 12.01
N VAL A 271 12.05 -22.71 12.62
CA VAL A 271 12.32 -23.69 13.67
C VAL A 271 11.50 -23.39 14.94
N ILE A 272 11.28 -22.09 15.22
CA ILE A 272 10.47 -21.65 16.37
C ILE A 272 8.98 -21.85 16.07
N ASP A 273 8.53 -21.38 14.90
CA ASP A 273 7.14 -21.50 14.46
C ASP A 273 7.06 -21.72 12.95
N PRO A 274 6.76 -22.95 12.50
CA PRO A 274 6.68 -23.27 11.07
C PRO A 274 5.49 -22.63 10.36
N LYS A 275 4.53 -22.03 11.09
CA LYS A 275 3.31 -21.42 10.53
C LYS A 275 3.45 -19.92 10.22
N LEU A 276 4.62 -19.34 10.47
CA LEU A 276 4.89 -17.93 10.17
C LEU A 276 4.66 -17.63 8.70
N GLN A 277 4.18 -16.43 8.45
CA GLN A 277 4.09 -15.82 7.13
C GLN A 277 5.18 -14.75 7.04
N LEU A 278 6.21 -15.02 6.24
CA LEU A 278 7.42 -14.21 6.16
C LEU A 278 7.43 -13.43 4.86
N ILE A 279 7.60 -12.12 4.97
CA ILE A 279 7.57 -11.17 3.86
C ILE A 279 8.96 -10.61 3.65
N ALA A 280 9.57 -10.88 2.49
CA ALA A 280 10.83 -10.27 2.11
C ALA A 280 10.60 -8.86 1.54
N CYS A 281 11.57 -7.95 1.70
CA CYS A 281 11.55 -6.65 1.05
C CYS A 281 11.72 -6.80 -0.46
N GLY A 282 10.73 -6.36 -1.23
CA GLY A 282 10.89 -6.07 -2.62
C GLY A 282 11.48 -4.68 -2.84
N SER A 283 11.49 -4.21 -4.08
CA SER A 283 11.95 -2.88 -4.43
C SER A 283 11.09 -1.80 -3.77
N SER A 284 11.72 -0.75 -3.22
CA SER A 284 11.03 0.35 -2.51
C SER A 284 10.11 1.18 -3.40
N GLY A 285 10.14 0.98 -4.70
CA GLY A 285 9.25 1.63 -5.66
C GLY A 285 9.74 1.50 -7.10
N THR A 286 8.85 1.82 -8.03
CA THR A 286 9.14 1.74 -9.48
C THR A 286 10.22 2.71 -9.96
N PHE A 287 10.49 3.75 -9.16
CA PHE A 287 11.52 4.74 -9.44
C PHE A 287 12.95 4.29 -9.11
N MET A 288 13.12 3.17 -8.42
CA MET A 288 14.43 2.66 -8.03
C MET A 288 15.24 2.21 -9.26
N PRO A 289 16.53 2.56 -9.33
CA PRO A 289 17.38 2.10 -10.44
C PRO A 289 17.50 0.57 -10.53
N THR A 290 17.26 -0.10 -9.41
CA THR A 290 17.31 -1.56 -9.25
C THR A 290 15.95 -2.23 -9.39
N TYR A 291 14.89 -1.49 -9.71
CA TYR A 291 13.53 -1.99 -9.84
C TYR A 291 13.46 -3.28 -10.68
N LEU A 292 12.71 -4.26 -10.24
CA LEU A 292 12.58 -5.64 -10.74
C LEU A 292 13.88 -6.46 -10.68
N ALA A 293 15.06 -5.87 -10.88
CA ALA A 293 16.34 -6.57 -10.72
C ALA A 293 16.58 -6.94 -9.25
N TRP A 294 16.28 -6.01 -8.33
CA TRP A 294 16.30 -6.26 -6.89
C TRP A 294 15.39 -7.43 -6.52
N ASP A 295 14.13 -7.38 -6.95
CA ASP A 295 13.12 -8.39 -6.64
C ASP A 295 13.57 -9.78 -7.10
N ARG A 296 14.08 -9.89 -8.32
CA ARG A 296 14.62 -11.12 -8.87
C ARG A 296 15.79 -11.66 -8.05
N GLU A 297 16.80 -10.83 -7.78
CA GLU A 297 18.01 -11.27 -7.10
C GLU A 297 17.76 -11.65 -5.65
N VAL A 298 16.88 -10.93 -4.94
CA VAL A 298 16.43 -11.30 -3.59
C VAL A 298 15.73 -12.64 -3.61
N LEU A 299 14.80 -12.85 -4.52
CA LEU A 299 14.04 -14.09 -4.60
C LEU A 299 14.89 -15.28 -5.06
N GLU A 300 15.89 -15.09 -5.92
CA GLU A 300 16.86 -16.15 -6.25
C GLU A 300 17.55 -16.72 -5.01
N GLU A 301 17.76 -15.91 -3.95
CA GLU A 301 18.39 -16.32 -2.70
C GLU A 301 17.42 -16.91 -1.66
N CYS A 302 16.17 -16.42 -1.56
CA CYS A 302 15.29 -16.73 -0.43
C CYS A 302 13.90 -17.28 -0.79
N TYR A 303 13.58 -17.55 -2.07
CA TYR A 303 12.24 -17.91 -2.55
C TYR A 303 11.52 -18.97 -1.71
N ASP A 304 12.21 -20.07 -1.42
CA ASP A 304 11.62 -21.20 -0.69
C ASP A 304 11.36 -20.92 0.80
N GLN A 305 12.00 -19.88 1.34
CA GLN A 305 11.95 -19.57 2.77
C GLN A 305 10.94 -18.49 3.11
N VAL A 306 10.51 -17.67 2.14
CA VAL A 306 9.56 -16.57 2.35
C VAL A 306 8.21 -16.88 1.72
N ASP A 307 7.15 -16.25 2.17
CA ASP A 307 5.77 -16.48 1.70
C ASP A 307 5.26 -15.33 0.83
N GLY A 308 5.79 -14.14 1.05
CA GLY A 308 5.44 -12.93 0.33
C GLY A 308 6.63 -12.06 -0.01
N LEU A 309 6.41 -11.17 -0.99
CA LEU A 309 7.34 -10.10 -1.36
C LEU A 309 6.63 -8.76 -1.20
N SER A 310 7.29 -7.77 -0.57
CA SER A 310 6.70 -6.46 -0.35
C SER A 310 6.79 -5.55 -1.58
N LEU A 311 5.85 -4.60 -1.67
CA LEU A 311 5.82 -3.49 -2.64
C LEU A 311 5.45 -2.21 -1.91
N HIS A 312 6.05 -1.10 -2.32
CA HIS A 312 5.71 0.23 -1.79
C HIS A 312 5.42 1.20 -2.94
N ALA A 313 4.46 2.09 -2.76
CA ALA A 313 4.21 3.19 -3.69
C ALA A 313 3.49 4.36 -3.03
N TYR A 314 3.98 5.56 -3.30
CA TYR A 314 3.37 6.82 -2.89
C TYR A 314 3.10 7.70 -4.10
N TYR A 315 1.95 8.36 -4.11
CA TYR A 315 1.44 9.11 -5.26
C TYR A 315 1.13 10.55 -4.87
N GLY A 316 1.19 11.47 -5.85
CA GLY A 316 0.91 12.87 -5.58
C GLY A 316 0.53 13.67 -6.81
N ASN A 317 -0.28 14.72 -6.61
CA ASN A 317 -0.65 15.65 -7.67
C ASN A 317 0.35 16.81 -7.73
N THR A 318 1.55 16.55 -8.25
CA THR A 318 2.60 17.54 -8.42
C THR A 318 2.83 17.85 -9.91
N LYS A 319 3.56 18.94 -10.16
CA LYS A 319 3.97 19.30 -11.51
C LYS A 319 4.79 18.20 -12.19
N GLU A 320 5.65 17.54 -11.42
CA GLU A 320 6.58 16.51 -11.88
C GLU A 320 5.87 15.20 -12.17
N TRP A 321 4.86 14.84 -11.39
CA TRP A 321 4.19 13.53 -11.48
C TRP A 321 2.95 13.55 -12.37
N SER A 322 2.10 14.54 -12.20
CA SER A 322 0.81 14.64 -12.89
C SER A 322 0.67 15.89 -13.75
N GLY A 323 1.63 16.81 -13.71
CA GLY A 323 1.50 18.15 -14.30
C GLY A 323 0.42 18.98 -13.59
N ASN A 324 0.12 18.70 -12.31
CA ASN A 324 -0.99 19.28 -11.56
C ASN A 324 -2.37 19.03 -12.21
N SER A 325 -2.49 17.99 -13.02
CA SER A 325 -3.75 17.65 -13.72
C SER A 325 -4.55 16.65 -12.90
N ALA A 326 -5.78 17.00 -12.54
CA ALA A 326 -6.69 16.09 -11.84
C ALA A 326 -6.96 14.80 -12.65
N SER A 327 -7.13 14.89 -13.96
CA SER A 327 -7.40 13.73 -14.82
C SER A 327 -6.24 12.74 -14.81
N ARG A 328 -4.98 13.23 -14.87
CA ARG A 328 -3.78 12.38 -14.76
C ARG A 328 -3.63 11.80 -13.36
N TYR A 329 -3.87 12.62 -12.34
CA TYR A 329 -3.78 12.21 -10.96
C TYR A 329 -4.75 11.07 -10.64
N LEU A 330 -6.01 11.21 -11.05
CA LEU A 330 -7.03 10.18 -10.86
C LEU A 330 -6.78 8.88 -11.66
N ALA A 331 -5.83 8.88 -12.58
CA ALA A 331 -5.41 7.70 -13.33
C ALA A 331 -4.27 6.91 -12.68
N MET A 332 -3.64 7.43 -11.61
CA MET A 332 -2.45 6.81 -10.98
C MET A 332 -2.70 5.43 -10.38
N ASN A 333 -3.95 5.05 -10.15
CA ASN A 333 -4.25 3.67 -9.76
C ASN A 333 -3.92 2.64 -10.86
N LEU A 334 -3.85 3.04 -12.12
CA LEU A 334 -3.40 2.18 -13.22
C LEU A 334 -1.89 1.92 -13.15
N ASP A 335 -1.13 2.86 -12.60
CA ASP A 335 0.29 2.64 -12.31
C ASP A 335 0.49 1.62 -11.18
N MET A 336 -0.31 1.71 -10.12
CA MET A 336 -0.33 0.69 -9.07
C MET A 336 -0.68 -0.70 -9.64
N ASP A 337 -1.65 -0.79 -10.53
CA ASP A 337 -2.05 -2.03 -11.20
C ASP A 337 -0.89 -2.65 -11.98
N ARG A 338 -0.20 -1.84 -12.78
CA ARG A 338 0.99 -2.24 -13.53
C ARG A 338 2.11 -2.71 -12.59
N HIS A 339 2.41 -1.97 -11.51
CA HIS A 339 3.42 -2.32 -10.53
C HIS A 339 3.17 -3.72 -9.93
N ILE A 340 1.92 -3.99 -9.53
CA ILE A 340 1.53 -5.32 -9.02
C ILE A 340 1.81 -6.41 -10.06
N HIS A 341 1.43 -6.21 -11.33
CA HIS A 341 1.63 -7.19 -12.39
C HIS A 341 3.10 -7.41 -12.72
N GLU A 342 3.91 -6.36 -12.78
CA GLU A 342 5.34 -6.45 -13.07
C GLU A 342 6.09 -7.25 -11.99
N VAL A 343 5.84 -6.96 -10.70
CA VAL A 343 6.47 -7.70 -9.60
C VAL A 343 5.92 -9.13 -9.50
N ALA A 344 4.63 -9.34 -9.75
CA ALA A 344 4.04 -10.68 -9.84
C ALA A 344 4.72 -11.54 -10.91
N ALA A 345 5.02 -10.95 -12.08
CA ALA A 345 5.72 -11.65 -13.16
C ALA A 345 7.15 -12.05 -12.75
N VAL A 346 7.86 -11.20 -11.99
CA VAL A 346 9.18 -11.56 -11.44
C VAL A 346 9.08 -12.73 -10.47
N CYS A 347 8.08 -12.74 -9.58
CA CYS A 347 7.83 -13.86 -8.67
C CYS A 347 7.59 -15.16 -9.45
N ASP A 348 6.75 -15.12 -10.49
CA ASP A 348 6.43 -16.29 -11.32
C ASP A 348 7.64 -16.76 -12.16
N TYR A 349 8.48 -15.82 -12.62
CA TYR A 349 9.75 -16.13 -13.30
C TYR A 349 10.69 -16.91 -12.37
N VAL A 350 10.92 -16.42 -11.14
CA VAL A 350 11.81 -17.09 -10.18
C VAL A 350 11.22 -18.41 -9.72
N GLN A 351 9.89 -18.51 -9.56
CA GLN A 351 9.20 -19.77 -9.29
C GLN A 351 9.55 -20.84 -10.35
N GLY A 352 9.45 -20.48 -11.63
CA GLY A 352 9.79 -21.36 -12.74
C GLY A 352 11.27 -21.72 -12.77
N LEU A 353 12.16 -20.75 -12.52
CA LEU A 353 13.59 -20.96 -12.46
C LEU A 353 13.99 -21.97 -11.39
N GLN A 354 13.37 -21.88 -10.21
CA GLN A 354 13.62 -22.78 -9.08
C GLN A 354 12.78 -24.06 -9.14
N ARG A 355 11.89 -24.21 -10.12
CA ARG A 355 10.94 -25.34 -10.24
C ARG A 355 10.13 -25.56 -8.98
N SER A 356 9.77 -24.48 -8.28
CA SER A 356 9.02 -24.52 -7.04
C SER A 356 7.52 -24.67 -7.33
N SER A 357 6.84 -25.51 -6.55
CA SER A 357 5.36 -25.56 -6.56
C SER A 357 4.73 -24.46 -5.71
N LYS A 358 5.52 -23.79 -4.86
CA LYS A 358 5.09 -22.69 -4.01
C LYS A 358 4.90 -21.44 -4.86
N ARG A 359 3.74 -20.78 -4.73
CA ARG A 359 3.47 -19.49 -5.34
C ARG A 359 3.51 -18.40 -4.27
N LEU A 360 4.40 -17.43 -4.41
CA LEU A 360 4.46 -16.30 -3.50
C LEU A 360 3.27 -15.36 -3.74
N TRP A 361 2.79 -14.77 -2.65
CA TRP A 361 1.84 -13.66 -2.71
C TRP A 361 2.56 -12.32 -2.53
N LEU A 362 1.87 -11.22 -2.82
CA LEU A 362 2.41 -9.89 -2.70
C LEU A 362 1.87 -9.19 -1.46
N SER A 363 2.74 -8.44 -0.79
CA SER A 363 2.43 -7.55 0.32
C SER A 363 2.62 -6.11 -0.14
N PHE A 364 1.54 -5.41 -0.44
CA PHE A 364 1.61 -3.98 -0.73
C PHE A 364 1.57 -3.20 0.58
N ASP A 365 2.57 -3.41 1.44
CA ASP A 365 2.53 -3.03 2.85
C ASP A 365 2.91 -1.57 3.15
N GLU A 366 3.11 -0.76 2.10
CA GLU A 366 3.04 0.70 2.13
C GLU A 366 2.45 1.25 0.84
N TRP A 367 1.32 1.97 0.96
CA TRP A 367 0.75 2.70 -0.16
C TRP A 367 -0.09 3.88 0.34
N ASN A 368 -0.01 5.03 -0.29
CA ASN A 368 -0.91 6.16 -0.06
C ASN A 368 -0.65 7.31 -1.04
N VAL A 369 -1.41 8.38 -0.84
CA VAL A 369 -1.12 9.71 -1.35
C VAL A 369 -0.17 10.40 -0.37
N TRP A 370 0.93 10.95 -0.89
CA TRP A 370 1.88 11.73 -0.10
C TRP A 370 2.66 12.71 -0.98
N TYR A 371 2.39 14.00 -0.90
CA TYR A 371 3.11 15.01 -1.69
C TYR A 371 3.17 16.42 -1.06
N ARG A 372 2.12 16.93 -0.41
CA ARG A 372 2.14 18.28 0.18
C ARG A 372 2.98 18.34 1.45
N ALA A 373 2.91 17.33 2.28
CA ALA A 373 3.69 17.25 3.51
C ALA A 373 5.19 16.94 3.28
N ARG A 374 5.63 16.78 2.03
CA ARG A 374 7.06 16.64 1.68
C ARG A 374 7.80 17.97 1.72
N ASP A 375 7.13 19.06 1.34
CA ASP A 375 7.71 20.37 1.16
C ASP A 375 7.52 21.26 2.41
N GLY A 376 8.31 21.13 3.43
CA GLY A 376 8.37 22.13 4.49
C GLY A 376 7.95 21.74 5.89
N GLN A 377 7.62 20.50 6.15
CA GLN A 377 7.45 19.95 7.51
C GLN A 377 8.68 19.18 8.00
N ALA A 378 9.78 19.24 7.28
CA ALA A 378 11.09 18.82 7.77
C ALA A 378 11.57 19.82 8.82
N THR A 379 10.79 20.05 9.85
CA THR A 379 11.31 20.66 11.05
C THR A 379 12.37 19.70 11.58
N ASP A 380 13.55 20.22 11.88
CA ASP A 380 14.57 19.47 12.59
C ASP A 380 13.92 18.88 13.86
N GLY A 381 13.45 17.64 13.77
CA GLY A 381 12.81 16.92 14.89
C GLY A 381 13.80 16.56 15.99
N ARG A 382 15.08 16.94 15.83
CA ARG A 382 16.15 16.64 16.77
C ARG A 382 15.81 17.06 18.18
N GLY A 383 15.81 16.10 19.09
CA GLY A 383 15.51 16.33 20.48
C GLY A 383 14.02 16.56 20.80
N THR A 384 13.13 16.38 19.82
CA THR A 384 11.69 16.50 19.99
C THR A 384 11.04 15.12 20.01
N ALA A 385 10.18 14.87 21.01
CA ALA A 385 9.35 13.69 21.04
C ALA A 385 8.04 13.97 20.28
N ALA A 386 7.65 13.05 19.41
CA ALA A 386 6.41 13.10 18.65
C ALA A 386 6.17 14.46 17.94
N PRO A 387 7.08 14.95 17.11
CA PRO A 387 6.88 16.19 16.38
C PRO A 387 5.78 16.07 15.32
N HIS A 388 5.23 17.19 14.86
CA HIS A 388 4.33 17.22 13.70
C HIS A 388 5.12 16.94 12.42
N LEU A 389 5.16 15.69 11.99
CA LEU A 389 5.83 15.25 10.75
C LEU A 389 4.82 14.61 9.82
N LEU A 390 4.93 14.91 8.53
CA LEU A 390 4.17 14.29 7.44
C LEU A 390 2.64 14.28 7.68
N GLU A 391 2.12 15.30 8.33
CA GLU A 391 0.68 15.46 8.56
C GLU A 391 0.01 16.00 7.30
N GLU A 392 -0.28 15.10 6.36
CA GLU A 392 -0.92 15.42 5.09
C GLU A 392 -2.39 15.83 5.29
N VAL A 393 -2.82 16.88 4.61
CA VAL A 393 -4.23 17.31 4.59
C VAL A 393 -4.86 16.81 3.30
N TYR A 394 -5.77 15.86 3.41
CA TYR A 394 -6.41 15.22 2.26
C TYR A 394 -7.68 15.94 1.81
N ASN A 395 -7.74 16.20 0.51
CA ASN A 395 -8.89 16.82 -0.16
C ASN A 395 -9.75 15.77 -0.91
N LEU A 396 -10.76 16.22 -1.64
CA LEU A 396 -11.66 15.34 -2.37
C LEU A 396 -10.94 14.55 -3.47
N GLU A 397 -10.02 15.15 -4.24
CA GLU A 397 -9.33 14.41 -5.32
C GLU A 397 -8.44 13.28 -4.77
N ASP A 398 -7.83 13.50 -3.59
CA ASP A 398 -7.05 12.45 -2.91
C ASP A 398 -7.95 11.27 -2.51
N ALA A 399 -9.15 11.57 -2.01
CA ALA A 399 -10.12 10.53 -1.65
C ALA A 399 -10.57 9.72 -2.87
N LEU A 400 -10.79 10.37 -4.01
CA LEU A 400 -11.16 9.69 -5.25
C LEU A 400 -10.04 8.75 -5.73
N LEU A 401 -8.78 9.20 -5.65
CA LEU A 401 -7.64 8.36 -6.02
C LEU A 401 -7.47 7.19 -5.05
N VAL A 402 -7.61 7.40 -3.73
CA VAL A 402 -7.61 6.32 -2.74
C VAL A 402 -8.70 5.29 -3.04
N GLY A 403 -9.89 5.72 -3.47
CA GLY A 403 -10.92 4.82 -3.99
C GLY A 403 -10.45 3.99 -5.19
N GLY A 404 -9.75 4.62 -6.13
CA GLY A 404 -9.12 3.94 -7.27
C GLY A 404 -8.08 2.90 -6.85
N PHE A 405 -7.23 3.21 -5.84
CA PHE A 405 -6.26 2.26 -5.29
C PHE A 405 -6.95 1.06 -4.62
N VAL A 406 -8.00 1.31 -3.86
CA VAL A 406 -8.80 0.24 -3.26
C VAL A 406 -9.40 -0.67 -4.33
N ASN A 407 -9.95 -0.12 -5.42
CA ASN A 407 -10.43 -0.92 -6.54
C ASN A 407 -9.32 -1.78 -7.14
N THR A 408 -8.13 -1.21 -7.33
CA THR A 408 -6.96 -1.91 -7.88
C THR A 408 -6.50 -3.04 -6.96
N LEU A 409 -6.40 -2.80 -5.66
CA LEU A 409 -6.00 -3.82 -4.69
C LEU A 409 -7.00 -4.99 -4.63
N LEU A 410 -8.31 -4.70 -4.60
CA LEU A 410 -9.34 -5.73 -4.63
C LEU A 410 -9.27 -6.55 -5.93
N ARG A 411 -9.11 -5.91 -7.07
CA ARG A 411 -9.01 -6.55 -8.38
C ARG A 411 -7.84 -7.53 -8.46
N ASN A 412 -6.72 -7.18 -7.83
CA ASN A 412 -5.49 -7.97 -7.79
C ASN A 412 -5.36 -8.85 -6.54
N SER A 413 -6.47 -9.09 -5.82
CA SER A 413 -6.46 -9.84 -4.55
C SER A 413 -6.15 -11.33 -4.67
N ASP A 414 -6.06 -11.86 -5.88
CA ASP A 414 -5.52 -13.19 -6.16
C ASP A 414 -3.98 -13.24 -6.01
N ARG A 415 -3.30 -12.10 -6.12
CA ARG A 415 -1.85 -11.95 -5.93
C ARG A 415 -1.52 -11.16 -4.66
N VAL A 416 -2.23 -10.08 -4.38
CA VAL A 416 -2.03 -9.22 -3.20
C VAL A 416 -2.87 -9.75 -2.05
N ARG A 417 -2.23 -10.32 -1.02
CA ARG A 417 -2.93 -10.80 0.18
C ARG A 417 -2.91 -9.82 1.34
N VAL A 418 -1.87 -9.01 1.42
CA VAL A 418 -1.73 -7.97 2.43
C VAL A 418 -1.50 -6.65 1.71
N ALA A 419 -2.19 -5.59 2.13
CA ALA A 419 -1.83 -4.24 1.73
C ALA A 419 -2.14 -3.29 2.90
N CYS A 420 -1.21 -2.37 3.20
CA CYS A 420 -1.32 -1.51 4.35
C CYS A 420 -1.35 -0.05 3.92
N LEU A 421 -2.49 0.61 4.16
CA LEU A 421 -2.60 2.05 4.00
C LEU A 421 -1.64 2.74 4.98
N ALA A 422 -0.69 3.47 4.49
CA ALA A 422 0.30 4.19 5.26
C ALA A 422 -0.10 5.66 5.43
N GLN A 423 -0.47 6.12 6.65
CA GLN A 423 -0.60 5.34 7.86
C GLN A 423 -2.04 5.44 8.39
N LEU A 424 -2.26 5.00 9.62
CA LEU A 424 -3.61 4.94 10.20
C LEU A 424 -4.04 6.26 10.85
N VAL A 425 -3.10 6.93 11.57
CA VAL A 425 -3.38 8.11 12.40
C VAL A 425 -2.29 9.17 12.23
N ASN A 426 -2.68 10.41 12.07
CA ASN A 426 -1.88 11.64 11.98
C ASN A 426 -0.93 11.72 10.77
N VAL A 427 -0.03 10.77 10.64
CA VAL A 427 1.02 10.76 9.61
C VAL A 427 0.44 10.22 8.32
N ILE A 428 0.34 11.05 7.27
CA ILE A 428 -0.26 10.70 5.97
C ILE A 428 -1.51 9.81 6.11
N ALA A 429 -2.43 10.17 7.01
CA ALA A 429 -3.44 9.26 7.55
C ALA A 429 -4.89 9.69 7.30
N PRO A 430 -5.84 8.76 7.23
CA PRO A 430 -7.27 9.07 7.14
C PRO A 430 -7.85 9.64 8.45
N LEU A 431 -7.17 9.46 9.57
CA LEU A 431 -7.56 9.96 10.90
C LEU A 431 -6.53 10.96 11.42
N VAL A 432 -6.97 12.11 11.91
CA VAL A 432 -6.12 13.13 12.53
C VAL A 432 -6.63 13.44 13.93
N THR A 433 -5.72 13.59 14.88
CA THR A 433 -6.07 13.84 16.29
C THR A 433 -5.63 15.23 16.75
N ASN A 434 -6.39 15.76 17.70
CA ASN A 434 -5.98 16.85 18.57
C ASN A 434 -6.40 16.54 20.04
N ASP A 435 -6.27 17.51 20.94
CA ASP A 435 -6.66 17.34 22.34
C ASP A 435 -8.18 17.27 22.57
N GLN A 436 -8.98 17.57 21.56
CA GLN A 436 -10.44 17.57 21.61
C GLN A 436 -11.08 16.30 21.02
N GLY A 437 -10.34 15.56 20.16
CA GLY A 437 -10.91 14.39 19.52
C GLY A 437 -10.16 13.94 18.26
N VAL A 438 -10.90 13.23 17.40
CA VAL A 438 -10.42 12.68 16.14
C VAL A 438 -11.23 13.22 14.96
N LEU A 439 -10.54 13.60 13.89
CA LEU A 439 -11.10 14.05 12.62
C LEU A 439 -10.98 12.95 11.57
N ARG A 440 -12.08 12.65 10.86
CA ARG A 440 -12.06 11.82 9.64
C ARG A 440 -11.71 12.71 8.44
N GLN A 441 -10.58 12.46 7.80
CA GLN A 441 -10.20 13.10 6.55
C GLN A 441 -11.02 12.55 5.37
N SER A 442 -10.95 13.16 4.21
CA SER A 442 -11.72 12.74 3.01
C SER A 442 -11.38 11.30 2.58
N THR A 443 -10.13 10.88 2.68
CA THR A 443 -9.63 9.54 2.33
C THR A 443 -10.17 8.42 3.23
N TYR A 444 -10.70 8.76 4.40
CA TYR A 444 -11.36 7.82 5.30
C TYR A 444 -12.53 7.09 4.62
N TYR A 445 -13.34 7.80 3.84
CA TYR A 445 -14.61 7.27 3.35
C TYR A 445 -14.48 6.17 2.30
N PRO A 446 -13.69 6.28 1.22
CA PRO A 446 -13.51 5.19 0.27
C PRO A 446 -12.89 3.96 0.92
N TYR A 447 -11.93 4.14 1.83
CA TYR A 447 -11.33 3.06 2.60
C TYR A 447 -12.35 2.38 3.54
N ALA A 448 -13.14 3.15 4.27
CA ALA A 448 -14.21 2.64 5.14
C ALA A 448 -15.28 1.86 4.37
N TRP A 449 -15.65 2.31 3.17
CA TRP A 449 -16.62 1.61 2.34
C TRP A 449 -16.10 0.24 1.88
N ALA A 450 -14.84 0.16 1.47
CA ALA A 450 -14.24 -1.12 1.12
C ALA A 450 -14.21 -2.07 2.33
N LEU A 451 -13.72 -1.59 3.47
CA LEU A 451 -13.70 -2.36 4.72
C LEU A 451 -15.09 -2.84 5.14
N ARG A 452 -16.12 -2.06 4.90
CA ARG A 452 -17.50 -2.37 5.29
C ARG A 452 -18.21 -3.28 4.31
N TYR A 453 -18.11 -3.02 3.02
CA TYR A 453 -18.98 -3.62 2.01
C TYR A 453 -18.28 -4.64 1.11
N ALA A 454 -16.96 -4.53 0.87
CA ALA A 454 -16.25 -5.54 0.10
C ALA A 454 -16.04 -6.79 0.96
N ARG A 455 -16.70 -7.87 0.57
CA ARG A 455 -16.69 -9.17 1.26
C ARG A 455 -16.66 -10.32 0.27
N GLY A 456 -16.20 -11.48 0.75
CA GLY A 456 -16.23 -12.72 -0.01
C GLY A 456 -15.24 -12.70 -1.17
N ARG A 457 -15.68 -12.92 -2.38
CA ARG A 457 -14.83 -12.99 -3.58
C ARG A 457 -14.98 -11.79 -4.49
N VAL A 458 -13.91 -11.44 -5.18
CA VAL A 458 -13.97 -10.47 -6.29
C VAL A 458 -14.56 -11.16 -7.52
N LEU A 459 -15.53 -10.51 -8.14
CA LEU A 459 -16.22 -11.01 -9.33
C LEU A 459 -15.39 -10.75 -10.60
N ASP A 460 -15.60 -11.60 -11.60
CA ASP A 460 -15.08 -11.35 -12.93
C ASP A 460 -15.89 -10.22 -13.58
N LEU A 461 -15.18 -9.22 -14.09
CA LEU A 461 -15.79 -7.97 -14.52
C LEU A 461 -15.14 -7.47 -15.78
N ARG A 462 -15.95 -7.28 -16.83
CA ARG A 462 -15.54 -6.57 -18.04
C ARG A 462 -16.23 -5.22 -18.07
N VAL A 463 -15.45 -4.15 -18.20
CA VAL A 463 -15.95 -2.77 -18.28
C VAL A 463 -15.73 -2.22 -19.68
N GLU A 464 -16.78 -1.66 -20.27
CA GLU A 464 -16.74 -0.87 -21.50
C GLU A 464 -16.99 0.59 -21.10
N SER A 465 -16.06 1.48 -21.39
CA SER A 465 -16.12 2.89 -21.02
C SER A 465 -15.48 3.75 -22.11
N GLU A 466 -16.00 4.95 -22.30
CA GLU A 466 -15.23 5.99 -22.99
C GLU A 466 -13.91 6.23 -22.26
N THR A 467 -12.89 6.60 -23.00
CA THR A 467 -11.55 6.87 -22.51
C THR A 467 -11.12 8.30 -22.84
N TYR A 468 -10.14 8.78 -22.10
CA TYR A 468 -9.46 10.02 -22.39
C TYR A 468 -7.94 9.80 -22.48
N PRO A 469 -7.25 10.51 -23.39
CA PRO A 469 -5.81 10.36 -23.54
C PRO A 469 -5.08 11.06 -22.40
N ILE A 470 -4.03 10.45 -21.88
CA ILE A 470 -3.07 11.11 -21.02
C ILE A 470 -1.78 11.32 -21.81
N THR A 471 -1.36 12.58 -21.93
CA THR A 471 -0.03 12.90 -22.45
C THR A 471 0.97 12.85 -21.31
N PRO A 472 2.16 12.26 -21.49
CA PRO A 472 3.20 12.29 -20.47
C PRO A 472 3.53 13.73 -20.07
N ALA A 473 3.60 14.00 -18.77
CA ALA A 473 4.06 15.27 -18.24
C ALA A 473 5.26 15.01 -17.35
N GLY A 474 6.32 15.77 -17.56
CA GLY A 474 7.51 15.72 -16.72
C GLY A 474 8.42 14.52 -16.97
N LEU A 475 9.23 14.19 -15.95
CA LEU A 475 10.29 13.18 -16.01
C LEU A 475 9.79 11.73 -15.91
N GLN A 476 8.56 11.51 -15.48
CA GLN A 476 7.98 10.17 -15.36
C GLN A 476 7.13 9.86 -16.60
N ALA A 477 7.79 9.35 -17.63
CA ALA A 477 7.15 8.89 -18.87
C ALA A 477 6.29 7.62 -18.71
N ASP A 478 6.09 7.16 -17.48
CA ASP A 478 5.47 5.85 -17.19
C ASP A 478 3.98 5.79 -17.57
N PHE A 479 3.26 6.90 -17.50
CA PHE A 479 1.89 6.98 -18.00
C PHE A 479 1.74 6.79 -19.51
N ALA A 480 2.81 6.99 -20.29
CA ALA A 480 2.78 6.70 -21.74
C ALA A 480 2.54 5.21 -22.04
N ARG A 481 2.75 4.33 -21.07
CA ARG A 481 2.55 2.88 -21.19
C ARG A 481 1.14 2.42 -20.85
N THR A 482 0.34 3.25 -20.18
CA THR A 482 -1.02 2.88 -19.73
C THR A 482 -2.07 3.00 -20.83
N GLY A 483 -1.77 3.70 -21.92
CA GLY A 483 -2.72 3.95 -23.01
C GLY A 483 -3.82 4.95 -22.62
N ASP A 484 -4.97 4.85 -23.27
CA ASP A 484 -6.13 5.66 -22.96
C ASP A 484 -6.76 5.24 -21.62
N VAL A 485 -7.12 6.21 -20.78
CA VAL A 485 -7.68 6.02 -19.45
C VAL A 485 -9.19 5.93 -19.51
N PRO A 486 -9.84 4.89 -18.99
CA PRO A 486 -11.29 4.82 -18.91
C PRO A 486 -11.82 5.84 -17.91
N PHE A 487 -12.91 6.53 -18.25
CA PHE A 487 -13.59 7.44 -17.31
C PHE A 487 -14.15 6.69 -16.10
N VAL A 488 -14.69 5.48 -16.31
CA VAL A 488 -15.32 4.69 -15.27
C VAL A 488 -14.47 3.47 -14.91
N ASP A 489 -14.16 3.34 -13.61
CA ASP A 489 -13.46 2.21 -13.02
C ASP A 489 -14.37 1.50 -12.02
N VAL A 490 -14.52 0.19 -12.11
CA VAL A 490 -15.46 -0.59 -11.30
C VAL A 490 -14.78 -1.82 -10.73
N VAL A 491 -15.08 -2.15 -9.49
CA VAL A 491 -14.86 -3.47 -8.90
C VAL A 491 -16.15 -3.98 -8.28
N ALA A 492 -16.37 -5.28 -8.34
CA ALA A 492 -17.52 -5.95 -7.76
C ALA A 492 -17.10 -7.08 -6.85
N THR A 493 -17.75 -7.21 -5.68
CA THR A 493 -17.51 -8.30 -4.74
C THR A 493 -18.81 -9.04 -4.39
N LEU A 494 -18.69 -10.30 -4.01
CA LEU A 494 -19.80 -11.19 -3.67
C LEU A 494 -19.54 -11.91 -2.35
N ASP A 495 -20.38 -11.66 -1.38
CA ASP A 495 -20.51 -12.43 -0.15
C ASP A 495 -21.68 -13.42 -0.28
N GLU A 496 -21.40 -14.64 -0.73
CA GLU A 496 -22.44 -15.66 -0.90
C GLU A 496 -23.11 -16.07 0.41
N PRO A 497 -22.36 -16.32 1.52
CA PRO A 497 -22.97 -16.62 2.81
C PRO A 497 -23.84 -15.47 3.34
N GLY A 498 -23.43 -14.24 3.15
CA GLY A 498 -24.18 -13.06 3.57
C GLY A 498 -25.29 -12.65 2.62
N HIS A 499 -25.45 -13.34 1.47
CA HIS A 499 -26.40 -12.98 0.41
C HIS A 499 -26.28 -11.49 -0.01
N GLN A 500 -25.05 -11.01 -0.18
CA GLN A 500 -24.75 -9.61 -0.47
C GLN A 500 -23.73 -9.47 -1.58
N ALA A 501 -23.82 -8.36 -2.30
CA ALA A 501 -22.80 -7.92 -3.25
C ALA A 501 -22.52 -6.44 -3.07
N ALA A 502 -21.35 -5.99 -3.52
CA ALA A 502 -21.00 -4.59 -3.53
C ALA A 502 -20.38 -4.20 -4.87
N LEU A 503 -20.71 -3.00 -5.32
CA LEU A 503 -20.03 -2.30 -6.41
C LEU A 503 -19.31 -1.09 -5.81
N LEU A 504 -18.05 -0.91 -6.19
CA LEU A 504 -17.26 0.27 -5.87
C LEU A 504 -16.85 0.89 -7.21
N VAL A 505 -17.26 2.13 -7.44
CA VAL A 505 -17.20 2.77 -8.75
C VAL A 505 -16.54 4.14 -8.66
N LEU A 506 -15.48 4.35 -9.43
CA LEU A 506 -14.83 5.65 -9.62
C LEU A 506 -15.26 6.25 -10.97
N ASN A 507 -15.82 7.46 -10.96
CA ASN A 507 -15.96 8.30 -12.14
C ASN A 507 -14.84 9.34 -12.14
N ARG A 508 -13.90 9.20 -13.10
CA ARG A 508 -12.76 10.11 -13.28
C ARG A 508 -13.11 11.36 -14.08
N ASP A 509 -14.32 11.41 -14.71
CA ASP A 509 -14.72 12.60 -15.43
C ASP A 509 -14.85 13.78 -14.47
N THR A 510 -14.07 14.83 -14.72
CA THR A 510 -14.05 16.01 -13.84
C THR A 510 -15.15 17.02 -14.16
N THR A 511 -15.90 16.80 -15.23
CA THR A 511 -16.92 17.74 -15.74
C THR A 511 -18.30 17.13 -15.86
N ASP A 512 -18.38 15.91 -16.40
CA ASP A 512 -19.65 15.33 -16.82
C ASP A 512 -20.10 14.16 -15.93
N GLU A 513 -21.41 14.07 -15.74
CA GLU A 513 -22.06 12.88 -15.22
C GLU A 513 -21.86 11.72 -16.20
N ARG A 514 -21.60 10.53 -15.70
CA ARG A 514 -21.49 9.31 -16.50
C ARG A 514 -22.58 8.33 -16.13
N GLU A 515 -23.21 7.75 -17.12
CA GLU A 515 -24.14 6.65 -16.92
C GLU A 515 -23.39 5.32 -16.98
N LEU A 516 -23.64 4.44 -16.00
CA LEU A 516 -23.10 3.09 -15.92
C LEU A 516 -24.25 2.07 -15.90
N THR A 517 -24.34 1.23 -16.91
CA THR A 517 -25.22 0.05 -16.90
C THR A 517 -24.43 -1.18 -16.43
N VAL A 518 -24.89 -1.82 -15.36
CA VAL A 518 -24.32 -3.06 -14.81
C VAL A 518 -25.22 -4.22 -15.21
N GLU A 519 -24.66 -5.19 -15.90
CA GLU A 519 -25.35 -6.41 -16.35
C GLU A 519 -24.82 -7.61 -15.57
N TRP A 520 -25.67 -8.30 -14.84
CA TRP A 520 -25.38 -9.44 -14.00
C TRP A 520 -25.72 -10.74 -14.72
N SER A 521 -24.74 -11.62 -14.97
CA SER A 521 -24.97 -12.84 -15.73
C SER A 521 -25.43 -14.02 -14.86
N ASP A 522 -24.83 -14.18 -13.68
CA ASP A 522 -25.04 -15.36 -12.83
C ASP A 522 -25.69 -15.03 -11.48
N ILE A 523 -25.99 -13.75 -11.27
CA ILE A 523 -26.49 -13.20 -10.02
C ILE A 523 -27.50 -12.11 -10.39
N ALA A 524 -28.64 -12.09 -9.72
CA ALA A 524 -29.59 -10.99 -9.86
C ALA A 524 -29.81 -10.34 -8.50
N PRO A 525 -29.27 -9.15 -8.25
CA PRO A 525 -29.60 -8.38 -7.05
C PRO A 525 -31.10 -8.12 -6.93
N LYS A 526 -31.67 -8.37 -5.75
CA LYS A 526 -33.10 -8.18 -5.50
C LYS A 526 -33.46 -6.85 -4.87
N ARG A 527 -32.47 -6.23 -4.20
CA ARG A 527 -32.66 -4.94 -3.52
C ARG A 527 -31.35 -4.17 -3.40
N VAL A 528 -31.45 -2.85 -3.37
CA VAL A 528 -30.34 -1.96 -3.00
C VAL A 528 -30.42 -1.68 -1.51
N LEU A 529 -29.37 -2.04 -0.76
CA LEU A 529 -29.26 -1.86 0.68
C LEU A 529 -28.68 -0.49 1.05
N ALA A 530 -27.74 0.00 0.23
CA ALA A 530 -27.17 1.34 0.33
C ALA A 530 -26.68 1.80 -1.05
N CYS A 531 -26.81 3.08 -1.32
CA CYS A 531 -26.23 3.74 -2.50
C CYS A 531 -25.75 5.12 -2.06
N GLN A 532 -24.41 5.29 -2.02
CA GLN A 532 -23.77 6.50 -1.52
C GLN A 532 -22.65 6.92 -2.46
N THR A 533 -22.40 8.22 -2.52
CA THR A 533 -21.34 8.81 -3.33
C THR A 533 -20.54 9.83 -2.54
N LEU A 534 -19.24 9.93 -2.86
CA LEU A 534 -18.36 11.01 -2.45
C LEU A 534 -18.08 11.87 -3.69
N THR A 535 -18.54 13.10 -3.69
CA THR A 535 -18.42 14.04 -4.80
C THR A 535 -18.48 15.48 -4.29
N GLY A 536 -18.12 16.44 -5.14
CA GLY A 536 -18.21 17.87 -4.85
C GLY A 536 -17.79 18.72 -6.03
N SER A 537 -18.17 19.99 -6.02
CA SER A 537 -17.79 20.96 -7.07
C SER A 537 -16.31 21.38 -6.97
N ASP A 538 -15.74 21.33 -5.78
CA ASP A 538 -14.35 21.70 -5.49
C ASP A 538 -13.53 20.46 -5.13
N LEU A 539 -12.66 20.02 -6.05
CA LEU A 539 -11.73 18.89 -5.83
C LEU A 539 -10.72 19.15 -4.70
N LYS A 540 -10.48 20.42 -4.35
CA LYS A 540 -9.54 20.81 -3.28
C LYS A 540 -10.24 20.98 -1.92
N ALA A 541 -11.55 20.72 -1.83
CA ALA A 541 -12.26 20.74 -0.55
C ALA A 541 -11.74 19.66 0.40
N PHE A 542 -11.56 19.99 1.67
CA PHE A 542 -11.06 19.10 2.72
C PHE A 542 -11.78 19.34 4.05
N ASN A 543 -11.73 18.37 4.95
CA ASN A 543 -12.28 18.45 6.29
C ASN A 543 -11.28 19.08 7.25
N THR A 544 -11.76 19.85 8.22
CA THR A 544 -11.00 20.42 9.34
C THR A 544 -11.75 20.15 10.65
N PHE A 545 -11.12 20.36 11.80
CA PHE A 545 -11.81 20.25 13.09
C PHE A 545 -12.98 21.25 13.21
N ASP A 546 -12.85 22.45 12.61
CA ASP A 546 -13.92 23.45 12.59
C ASP A 546 -15.01 23.15 11.56
N ALA A 547 -14.68 22.42 10.49
CA ALA A 547 -15.60 22.04 9.42
C ALA A 547 -15.45 20.55 9.04
N PRO A 548 -15.79 19.61 9.95
CA PRO A 548 -15.46 18.19 9.81
C PRO A 548 -16.33 17.45 8.79
N ARG A 549 -17.31 18.11 8.18
CA ARG A 549 -18.29 17.50 7.27
C ARG A 549 -18.34 18.18 5.90
N ARG A 550 -17.27 18.85 5.48
CA ARG A 550 -17.20 19.51 4.17
C ARG A 550 -17.10 18.50 3.01
N VAL A 551 -16.38 17.40 3.24
CA VAL A 551 -16.27 16.27 2.31
C VAL A 551 -16.73 15.02 3.04
N VAL A 552 -17.98 14.60 2.78
CA VAL A 552 -18.60 13.43 3.43
C VAL A 552 -19.48 12.68 2.44
N PRO A 553 -19.78 11.40 2.69
CA PRO A 553 -20.75 10.63 1.90
C PRO A 553 -22.10 11.32 1.76
N GLN A 554 -22.62 11.26 0.54
CA GLN A 554 -23.95 11.76 0.19
C GLN A 554 -24.80 10.59 -0.31
N ALA A 555 -26.11 10.62 -0.03
CA ALA A 555 -27.02 9.66 -0.62
C ALA A 555 -27.10 9.87 -2.14
N LEU A 556 -27.04 8.79 -2.90
CA LEU A 556 -27.27 8.80 -4.34
C LEU A 556 -28.58 8.07 -4.63
N THR A 557 -29.29 8.50 -5.66
CA THR A 557 -30.50 7.81 -6.11
C THR A 557 -30.16 6.35 -6.43
N ALA A 558 -30.79 5.43 -5.70
CA ALA A 558 -30.54 4.02 -5.88
C ALA A 558 -31.11 3.56 -7.24
N PRO A 559 -30.36 2.75 -8.01
CA PRO A 559 -30.88 2.13 -9.21
C PRO A 559 -31.94 1.09 -8.88
N ALA A 560 -32.81 0.76 -9.81
CA ALA A 560 -33.68 -0.41 -9.68
C ALA A 560 -32.81 -1.68 -9.60
N ALA A 561 -33.08 -2.55 -8.61
CA ALA A 561 -32.40 -3.83 -8.51
C ALA A 561 -32.88 -4.78 -9.61
N GLY A 562 -32.01 -5.66 -10.08
CA GLY A 562 -32.29 -6.64 -11.13
C GLY A 562 -31.02 -7.13 -11.80
N ASP A 563 -31.17 -7.91 -12.84
CA ASP A 563 -30.09 -8.41 -13.69
C ASP A 563 -29.41 -7.28 -14.51
N ARG A 564 -30.15 -6.18 -14.71
CA ARG A 564 -29.64 -4.97 -15.34
C ARG A 564 -29.95 -3.76 -14.47
N MET A 565 -28.91 -3.04 -14.07
CA MET A 565 -28.99 -1.87 -13.19
C MET A 565 -28.34 -0.66 -13.87
N THR A 566 -28.94 0.51 -13.82
CA THR A 566 -28.37 1.74 -14.38
C THR A 566 -28.14 2.77 -13.28
N LEU A 567 -26.91 3.26 -13.19
CA LEU A 567 -26.44 4.26 -12.24
C LEU A 567 -26.08 5.56 -12.97
N LYS A 568 -26.44 6.69 -12.39
CA LYS A 568 -25.95 8.00 -12.78
C LYS A 568 -24.84 8.41 -11.82
N LEU A 569 -23.63 8.47 -12.32
CA LEU A 569 -22.42 8.76 -11.54
C LEU A 569 -22.11 10.25 -11.66
N PRO A 570 -22.22 11.04 -10.58
CA PRO A 570 -21.83 12.45 -10.64
C PRO A 570 -20.38 12.62 -11.15
N PRO A 571 -20.03 13.75 -11.73
CA PRO A 571 -18.64 14.02 -12.08
C PRO A 571 -17.77 13.99 -10.83
N ARG A 572 -16.50 13.59 -10.99
CA ARG A 572 -15.53 13.53 -9.85
C ARG A 572 -16.11 12.78 -8.66
N SER A 573 -16.49 11.52 -8.84
CA SER A 573 -17.16 10.79 -7.77
C SER A 573 -16.58 9.42 -7.52
N TYR A 574 -16.65 8.99 -6.27
CA TYR A 574 -16.48 7.60 -5.87
C TYR A 574 -17.78 7.12 -5.22
N THR A 575 -18.34 6.07 -5.77
CA THR A 575 -19.69 5.60 -5.42
C THR A 575 -19.64 4.15 -4.93
N VAL A 576 -20.36 3.85 -3.86
CA VAL A 576 -20.61 2.49 -3.40
C VAL A 576 -22.08 2.13 -3.54
N VAL A 577 -22.34 0.94 -4.08
CA VAL A 577 -23.67 0.33 -4.12
C VAL A 577 -23.62 -1.00 -3.40
N HIS A 578 -24.33 -1.12 -2.29
CA HIS A 578 -24.47 -2.34 -1.50
C HIS A 578 -25.79 -3.02 -1.84
N LEU A 579 -25.75 -4.28 -2.18
CA LEU A 579 -26.82 -5.05 -2.79
C LEU A 579 -27.18 -6.26 -1.94
N GLY A 580 -28.49 -6.57 -1.85
CA GLY A 580 -29.01 -7.86 -1.33
C GLY A 580 -29.42 -8.75 -2.49
N LEU A 581 -29.07 -10.05 -2.38
CA LEU A 581 -29.33 -11.10 -3.37
C LEU A 581 -30.61 -11.89 -3.08
#